data_3de49934b88c67aad6a50a43d4d114c2
#
_entry.id   3de49934b88c67aad6a50a43d4d114c2
#
_cell.length_a   1.000
_cell.length_b   1.000
_cell.length_c   1.000
_cell.angle_alpha   90.00
_cell.angle_beta   90.00
_cell.angle_gamma   90.00
#
_symmetry.space_group_name_H-M   'P 1'
#
loop_
_entity.id
_entity.type
_entity.pdbx_description
1 polymer ?
#
loop_
_entity_poly.entity_id
_entity_poly.type
_entity_poly.pdbx_seq_one_letter_code
_entity_poly.pdbx_strand_id
1 'polypeptide(L)'
;LPGLIIDALESGNGEHLAGWAQELIDKNIRTVNMLGCHDGIPLLDLKGILAEDRIQKLIDIIVSRGGYVKDLHGQKNIYYQVNATYFSALGEDERKMLLARALQIFMPGKPQIWYLDLFAGKNDYEAVKKAGPGGHKEINRTNLTTAQICSGLSKPIVKQQLELLRFRNSCPAFSEESRIKVSSEGSQICFVWEHQGCTAQLKANLQDCSY
;
A
#
# COMPACT_ATOMS: atom_id res chain seq x y z
N LEU A 1 -4.09 6.53 -0.65
CA LEU A 1 -3.04 5.96 0.22
C LEU A 1 -2.05 5.07 -0.56
N PRO A 2 -2.48 4.10 -1.42
CA PRO A 2 -1.55 3.15 -2.04
C PRO A 2 -0.35 3.84 -2.73
N GLY A 3 -0.62 4.81 -3.58
CA GLY A 3 0.41 5.54 -4.31
C GLY A 3 1.33 6.37 -3.40
N LEU A 4 0.82 6.93 -2.29
CA LEU A 4 1.65 7.67 -1.33
C LEU A 4 2.65 6.77 -0.60
N ILE A 5 2.26 5.53 -0.28
CA ILE A 5 3.19 4.58 0.32
C ILE A 5 4.26 4.14 -0.68
N ILE A 6 3.88 3.87 -1.95
CA ILE A 6 4.88 3.58 -2.99
C ILE A 6 5.84 4.76 -3.17
N ASP A 7 5.30 5.98 -3.24
CA ASP A 7 6.10 7.20 -3.35
C ASP A 7 7.11 7.34 -2.20
N ALA A 8 6.66 7.15 -0.96
CA ALA A 8 7.52 7.22 0.21
C ALA A 8 8.64 6.17 0.17
N LEU A 9 8.32 4.92 -0.22
CA LEU A 9 9.29 3.83 -0.32
C LEU A 9 10.27 3.98 -1.48
N GLU A 10 9.85 4.56 -2.61
CA GLU A 10 10.73 4.73 -3.78
C GLU A 10 11.60 5.99 -3.67
N SER A 11 11.12 7.02 -3.00
CA SER A 11 11.87 8.25 -2.80
C SER A 11 12.73 8.25 -1.51
N GLY A 12 12.44 7.34 -0.57
CA GLY A 12 13.04 7.37 0.75
C GLY A 12 12.62 8.60 1.57
N ASN A 13 11.47 9.22 1.29
CA ASN A 13 10.99 10.43 1.94
C ASN A 13 9.52 10.27 2.39
N GLY A 14 9.27 10.46 3.69
CA GLY A 14 7.97 10.27 4.30
C GLY A 14 7.08 11.52 4.37
N GLU A 15 7.54 12.67 3.90
CA GLU A 15 6.89 13.97 4.11
C GLU A 15 5.43 13.99 3.61
N HIS A 16 5.19 13.58 2.36
CA HIS A 16 3.83 13.58 1.80
C HIS A 16 2.90 12.57 2.48
N LEU A 17 3.42 11.39 2.85
CA LEU A 17 2.65 10.39 3.58
C LEU A 17 2.31 10.87 4.99
N ALA A 18 3.27 11.46 5.70
CA ALA A 18 3.05 12.05 7.02
C ALA A 18 2.10 13.26 6.95
N GLY A 19 2.25 14.13 5.96
CA GLY A 19 1.35 15.27 5.72
C GLY A 19 -0.10 14.81 5.49
N TRP A 20 -0.31 13.78 4.67
CA TRP A 20 -1.64 13.18 4.46
C TRP A 20 -2.22 12.58 5.75
N ALA A 21 -1.39 11.85 6.51
CA ALA A 21 -1.83 11.31 7.80
C ALA A 21 -2.20 12.40 8.79
N GLN A 22 -1.42 13.49 8.86
CA GLN A 22 -1.69 14.63 9.72
C GLN A 22 -3.02 15.34 9.33
N GLU A 23 -3.28 15.50 8.04
CA GLU A 23 -4.54 16.08 7.55
C GLU A 23 -5.76 15.25 7.99
N LEU A 24 -5.66 13.91 7.91
CA LEU A 24 -6.71 13.00 8.39
C LEU A 24 -6.93 13.15 9.91
N ILE A 25 -5.85 13.29 10.68
CA ILE A 25 -5.89 13.50 12.13
C ILE A 25 -6.57 14.83 12.47
N ASP A 26 -6.12 15.92 11.85
CA ASP A 26 -6.61 17.28 12.13
C ASP A 26 -8.11 17.44 11.78
N LYS A 27 -8.53 16.80 10.70
CA LYS A 27 -9.93 16.79 10.25
C LYS A 27 -10.78 15.71 10.93
N ASN A 28 -10.20 14.90 11.81
CA ASN A 28 -10.85 13.76 12.45
C ASN A 28 -11.53 12.80 11.45
N ILE A 29 -10.87 12.54 10.31
CA ILE A 29 -11.37 11.64 9.27
C ILE A 29 -10.84 10.23 9.52
N ARG A 30 -11.75 9.25 9.54
CA ARG A 30 -11.42 7.82 9.62
C ARG A 30 -11.66 7.17 8.27
N THR A 31 -10.58 6.74 7.63
CA THR A 31 -10.60 6.13 6.29
C THR A 31 -10.59 4.61 6.35
N VAL A 32 -10.95 3.97 5.25
CA VAL A 32 -10.60 2.58 4.98
C VAL A 32 -9.28 2.57 4.21
N ASN A 33 -8.24 2.02 4.82
CA ASN A 33 -6.88 2.03 4.29
C ASN A 33 -6.59 0.74 3.51
N MET A 34 -6.30 0.87 2.22
CA MET A 34 -5.94 -0.26 1.34
C MET A 34 -4.54 -0.07 0.77
N LEU A 35 -3.86 -1.17 0.44
CA LEU A 35 -2.66 -1.17 -0.41
C LEU A 35 -3.07 -1.44 -1.85
N GLY A 36 -3.36 -2.69 -2.20
CA GLY A 36 -3.91 -3.07 -3.49
C GLY A 36 -5.39 -3.42 -3.43
N CYS A 37 -6.01 -3.55 -4.59
CA CYS A 37 -7.36 -4.05 -4.77
C CYS A 37 -7.53 -4.64 -6.18
N HIS A 38 -8.75 -5.11 -6.49
CA HIS A 38 -9.09 -5.66 -7.81
C HIS A 38 -9.05 -4.64 -8.95
N ASP A 39 -9.06 -3.34 -8.66
CA ASP A 39 -9.02 -2.29 -9.68
C ASP A 39 -7.62 -1.82 -10.06
N GLY A 40 -6.61 -2.09 -9.21
CA GLY A 40 -5.25 -1.61 -9.38
C GLY A 40 -4.91 -0.45 -8.45
N ILE A 41 -3.86 0.30 -8.79
CA ILE A 41 -3.31 1.37 -7.96
C ILE A 41 -3.80 2.71 -8.51
N PRO A 42 -4.66 3.46 -7.78
CA PRO A 42 -5.17 4.76 -8.21
C PRO A 42 -4.05 5.80 -8.13
N LEU A 43 -3.87 6.59 -9.19
CA LEU A 43 -2.86 7.63 -9.30
C LEU A 43 -3.47 9.02 -9.45
N LEU A 44 -4.69 9.10 -9.99
CA LEU A 44 -5.41 10.37 -10.14
C LEU A 44 -5.63 11.05 -8.78
N ASP A 45 -5.85 10.26 -7.74
CA ASP A 45 -6.07 10.73 -6.36
C ASP A 45 -4.82 11.39 -5.73
N LEU A 46 -3.66 11.27 -6.39
CA LEU A 46 -2.42 11.92 -5.93
C LEU A 46 -2.30 13.38 -6.39
N LYS A 47 -3.13 13.81 -7.34
CA LYS A 47 -3.16 15.21 -7.79
C LYS A 47 -3.53 16.13 -6.64
N GLY A 48 -2.75 17.20 -6.49
CA GLY A 48 -2.88 18.13 -5.37
C GLY A 48 -2.13 17.74 -4.10
N ILE A 49 -1.64 16.47 -4.01
CA ILE A 49 -0.77 16.01 -2.92
C ILE A 49 0.67 15.90 -3.43
N LEU A 50 0.86 15.31 -4.62
CA LEU A 50 2.16 15.19 -5.27
C LEU A 50 2.22 16.06 -6.53
N ALA A 51 3.42 16.55 -6.86
CA ALA A 51 3.68 17.23 -8.13
C ALA A 51 3.50 16.25 -9.32
N GLU A 52 3.09 16.75 -10.48
CA GLU A 52 2.77 15.91 -11.64
C GLU A 52 3.97 15.09 -12.15
N ASP A 53 5.17 15.66 -12.12
CA ASP A 53 6.41 14.94 -12.49
C ASP A 53 6.71 13.77 -11.55
N ARG A 54 6.37 13.90 -10.28
CA ARG A 54 6.51 12.84 -9.28
C ARG A 54 5.48 11.73 -9.49
N ILE A 55 4.23 12.09 -9.81
CA ILE A 55 3.19 11.12 -10.21
C ILE A 55 3.63 10.36 -11.47
N GLN A 56 4.18 11.06 -12.48
CA GLN A 56 4.68 10.42 -13.69
C GLN A 56 5.81 9.42 -13.39
N LYS A 57 6.77 9.79 -12.53
CA LYS A 57 7.83 8.86 -12.09
C LYS A 57 7.28 7.60 -11.43
N LEU A 58 6.22 7.71 -10.62
CA LEU A 58 5.57 6.54 -10.02
C LEU A 58 4.95 5.64 -11.08
N ILE A 59 4.28 6.22 -12.07
CA ILE A 59 3.73 5.49 -13.21
C ILE A 59 4.84 4.72 -13.92
N ASP A 60 5.92 5.41 -14.27
CA ASP A 60 7.05 4.84 -15.00
C ASP A 60 7.70 3.67 -14.22
N ILE A 61 7.86 3.82 -12.90
CA ILE A 61 8.38 2.78 -12.01
C ILE A 61 7.46 1.54 -12.04
N ILE A 62 6.14 1.72 -11.85
CA ILE A 62 5.21 0.58 -11.80
C ILE A 62 5.10 -0.08 -13.18
N VAL A 63 5.11 0.69 -14.25
CA VAL A 63 5.09 0.18 -15.63
C VAL A 63 6.38 -0.59 -15.94
N SER A 64 7.55 -0.08 -15.54
CA SER A 64 8.83 -0.78 -15.73
C SER A 64 8.88 -2.12 -14.98
N ARG A 65 8.06 -2.27 -13.94
CA ARG A 65 7.84 -3.52 -13.17
C ARG A 65 6.70 -4.37 -13.73
N GLY A 66 6.21 -4.04 -14.93
CA GLY A 66 5.23 -4.83 -15.67
C GLY A 66 3.77 -4.49 -15.41
N GLY A 67 3.48 -3.35 -14.79
CA GLY A 67 2.12 -2.85 -14.66
C GLY A 67 1.56 -2.32 -15.98
N TYR A 68 0.24 -2.36 -16.13
CA TYR A 68 -0.47 -1.82 -17.28
C TYR A 68 -1.18 -0.51 -16.93
N VAL A 69 -0.93 0.52 -17.71
CA VAL A 69 -1.61 1.83 -17.58
C VAL A 69 -3.01 1.77 -18.17
N LYS A 70 -3.95 2.41 -17.50
CA LYS A 70 -5.30 2.64 -18.01
C LYS A 70 -5.57 4.13 -18.14
N ASP A 71 -5.89 4.56 -19.37
CA ASP A 71 -6.30 5.93 -19.65
C ASP A 71 -7.72 6.22 -19.12
N LEU A 72 -7.96 7.46 -18.70
CA LEU A 72 -9.26 7.91 -18.25
C LEU A 72 -10.19 8.08 -19.47
N HIS A 73 -11.18 7.19 -19.61
CA HIS A 73 -12.26 7.29 -20.61
C HIS A 73 -11.79 7.62 -22.05
N GLY A 74 -10.64 7.07 -22.47
CA GLY A 74 -10.09 7.29 -23.81
C GLY A 74 -9.42 8.64 -24.00
N GLN A 75 -9.27 9.46 -22.99
CA GLN A 75 -8.45 10.66 -23.04
C GLN A 75 -6.96 10.26 -23.00
N LYS A 76 -6.24 10.55 -24.08
CA LYS A 76 -4.80 10.28 -24.14
C LYS A 76 -4.05 11.09 -23.08
N ASN A 77 -3.11 10.45 -22.40
CA ASN A 77 -2.22 11.05 -21.41
C ASN A 77 -2.87 11.47 -20.06
N ILE A 78 -4.09 11.03 -19.77
CA ILE A 78 -4.66 11.15 -18.43
C ILE A 78 -4.76 9.76 -17.82
N TYR A 79 -3.73 9.37 -17.10
CA TYR A 79 -3.68 8.07 -16.45
C TYR A 79 -4.54 8.07 -15.20
N TYR A 80 -5.50 7.16 -15.19
CA TYR A 80 -6.45 6.99 -14.09
C TYR A 80 -5.88 6.08 -13.00
N GLN A 81 -5.30 4.96 -13.42
CA GLN A 81 -4.73 3.94 -12.52
C GLN A 81 -3.70 3.09 -13.27
N VAL A 82 -2.82 2.42 -12.51
CA VAL A 82 -1.97 1.34 -13.03
C VAL A 82 -2.47 0.01 -12.49
N ASN A 83 -2.72 -0.93 -13.40
CA ASN A 83 -3.10 -2.30 -13.05
C ASN A 83 -1.83 -3.12 -12.79
N ALA A 84 -1.66 -3.52 -11.58
CA ALA A 84 -0.58 -4.38 -11.06
C ALA A 84 -1.00 -4.93 -9.70
N THR A 85 -0.42 -6.06 -9.27
CA THR A 85 -0.47 -6.41 -7.87
C THR A 85 0.40 -5.44 -7.08
N TYR A 86 0.05 -5.16 -5.83
CA TYR A 86 0.82 -4.23 -5.01
C TYR A 86 2.24 -4.73 -4.78
N PHE A 87 2.41 -6.04 -4.60
CA PHE A 87 3.72 -6.68 -4.44
C PHE A 87 4.61 -6.50 -5.68
N SER A 88 4.09 -6.72 -6.90
CA SER A 88 4.85 -6.46 -8.13
C SER A 88 5.14 -4.96 -8.32
N ALA A 89 4.21 -4.07 -7.96
CA ALA A 89 4.44 -2.63 -8.00
C ALA A 89 5.59 -2.18 -7.07
N LEU A 90 5.82 -2.90 -5.96
CA LEU A 90 6.96 -2.70 -5.06
C LEU A 90 8.26 -3.40 -5.54
N GLY A 91 8.27 -3.97 -6.76
CA GLY A 91 9.42 -4.67 -7.31
C GLY A 91 9.62 -6.07 -6.72
N GLU A 92 8.57 -6.67 -6.17
CA GLU A 92 8.58 -7.99 -5.52
C GLU A 92 9.57 -8.07 -4.33
N ASP A 93 9.82 -6.92 -3.70
CA ASP A 93 10.67 -6.82 -2.50
C ASP A 93 9.82 -7.06 -1.25
N GLU A 94 10.13 -8.16 -0.54
CA GLU A 94 9.42 -8.55 0.68
C GLU A 94 9.57 -7.53 1.81
N ARG A 95 10.72 -6.85 1.93
CA ARG A 95 10.94 -5.81 2.95
C ARG A 95 10.09 -4.58 2.68
N LYS A 96 10.02 -4.13 1.42
CA LYS A 96 9.12 -3.05 1.01
C LYS A 96 7.66 -3.41 1.27
N MET A 97 7.25 -4.65 0.98
CA MET A 97 5.88 -5.11 1.23
C MET A 97 5.54 -5.14 2.72
N LEU A 98 6.45 -5.59 3.57
CA LEU A 98 6.26 -5.62 5.02
C LEU A 98 6.20 -4.21 5.60
N LEU A 99 7.08 -3.31 5.18
CA LEU A 99 7.02 -1.91 5.60
C LEU A 99 5.74 -1.23 5.10
N ALA A 100 5.33 -1.46 3.84
CA ALA A 100 4.06 -0.95 3.33
C ALA A 100 2.86 -1.41 4.18
N ARG A 101 2.87 -2.68 4.61
CA ARG A 101 1.85 -3.22 5.52
C ARG A 101 1.91 -2.56 6.90
N ALA A 102 3.10 -2.39 7.47
CA ALA A 102 3.29 -1.69 8.74
C ALA A 102 2.76 -0.24 8.66
N LEU A 103 3.11 0.49 7.62
CA LEU A 103 2.59 1.84 7.37
C LEU A 103 1.07 1.85 7.25
N GLN A 104 0.48 0.92 6.46
CA GLN A 104 -0.96 0.81 6.30
C GLN A 104 -1.71 0.65 7.63
N ILE A 105 -1.23 -0.26 8.50
CA ILE A 105 -1.92 -0.54 9.77
C ILE A 105 -1.77 0.58 10.79
N PHE A 106 -0.77 1.45 10.64
CA PHE A 106 -0.58 2.61 11.50
C PHE A 106 -1.23 3.89 10.98
N MET A 107 -1.71 3.92 9.73
CA MET A 107 -2.48 5.05 9.21
C MET A 107 -3.80 5.25 9.99
N PRO A 108 -4.27 6.51 10.14
CA PRO A 108 -5.59 6.79 10.72
C PRO A 108 -6.70 6.05 9.97
N GLY A 109 -7.57 5.32 10.68
CA GLY A 109 -8.67 4.56 10.10
C GLY A 109 -8.55 3.05 10.25
N LYS A 110 -9.26 2.30 9.40
CA LYS A 110 -9.34 0.83 9.44
C LYS A 110 -8.62 0.22 8.24
N PRO A 111 -7.61 -0.66 8.43
CA PRO A 111 -6.96 -1.35 7.33
C PRO A 111 -7.90 -2.40 6.71
N GLN A 112 -8.04 -2.35 5.39
CA GLN A 112 -8.68 -3.38 4.59
C GLN A 112 -7.63 -4.13 3.78
N ILE A 113 -7.61 -5.44 3.88
CA ILE A 113 -6.56 -6.27 3.30
C ILE A 113 -7.08 -6.97 2.06
N TRP A 114 -6.46 -6.66 0.92
CA TRP A 114 -6.66 -7.43 -0.30
C TRP A 114 -5.88 -8.75 -0.20
N TYR A 115 -6.54 -9.87 -0.54
CA TYR A 115 -5.94 -11.19 -0.33
C TYR A 115 -4.65 -11.42 -1.12
N LEU A 116 -4.55 -10.89 -2.35
CA LEU A 116 -3.31 -11.02 -3.13
C LEU A 116 -2.12 -10.31 -2.46
N ASP A 117 -2.36 -9.15 -1.82
CA ASP A 117 -1.31 -8.44 -1.07
C ASP A 117 -0.85 -9.26 0.13
N LEU A 118 -1.80 -9.90 0.85
CA LEU A 118 -1.47 -10.76 1.99
C LEU A 118 -0.58 -11.94 1.55
N PHE A 119 -0.88 -12.54 0.42
CA PHE A 119 -0.12 -13.67 -0.11
C PHE A 119 1.09 -13.27 -0.96
N ALA A 120 1.43 -11.97 -1.03
CA ALA A 120 2.49 -11.44 -1.89
C ALA A 120 2.33 -11.94 -3.34
N GLY A 121 1.11 -11.83 -3.86
CA GLY A 121 0.76 -12.29 -5.20
C GLY A 121 1.43 -11.42 -6.26
N LYS A 122 1.97 -12.06 -7.29
CA LYS A 122 2.63 -11.42 -8.41
C LYS A 122 1.64 -11.12 -9.54
N ASN A 123 2.05 -10.27 -10.46
CA ASN A 123 1.32 -9.98 -11.69
C ASN A 123 1.04 -11.28 -12.48
N ASP A 124 -0.23 -11.48 -12.89
CA ASP A 124 -0.68 -12.66 -13.62
C ASP A 124 -0.83 -12.37 -15.13
N TYR A 125 0.27 -12.48 -15.84
CA TYR A 125 0.28 -12.23 -17.29
C TYR A 125 -0.47 -13.31 -18.09
N GLU A 126 -0.56 -14.54 -17.58
CA GLU A 126 -1.31 -15.61 -18.23
C GLU A 126 -2.83 -15.33 -18.17
N ALA A 127 -3.32 -14.82 -17.03
CA ALA A 127 -4.70 -14.41 -16.92
C ALA A 127 -5.03 -13.27 -17.89
N VAL A 128 -4.13 -12.28 -18.03
CA VAL A 128 -4.28 -11.19 -19.01
C VAL A 128 -4.34 -11.71 -20.43
N LYS A 129 -3.41 -12.60 -20.81
CA LYS A 129 -3.35 -13.22 -22.13
C LYS A 129 -4.63 -14.02 -22.44
N LYS A 130 -5.11 -14.78 -21.47
CA LYS A 130 -6.36 -15.55 -21.59
C LYS A 130 -7.60 -14.67 -21.76
N ALA A 131 -7.64 -13.55 -21.08
CA ALA A 131 -8.76 -12.60 -21.17
C ALA A 131 -8.79 -11.84 -22.50
N GLY A 132 -7.66 -11.71 -23.19
CA GLY A 132 -7.56 -11.04 -24.49
C GLY A 132 -7.66 -9.52 -24.42
N PRO A 133 -8.04 -8.84 -25.53
CA PRO A 133 -8.11 -7.39 -25.58
C PRO A 133 -9.00 -6.80 -24.47
N GLY A 134 -8.47 -5.81 -23.72
CA GLY A 134 -9.17 -5.20 -22.58
C GLY A 134 -9.03 -5.96 -21.25
N GLY A 135 -8.40 -7.13 -21.23
CA GLY A 135 -8.23 -7.97 -20.05
C GLY A 135 -7.12 -7.55 -19.08
N HIS A 136 -6.53 -6.37 -19.23
CA HIS A 136 -5.39 -5.90 -18.42
C HIS A 136 -5.66 -5.88 -16.90
N LYS A 137 -6.93 -5.79 -16.48
CA LYS A 137 -7.30 -5.86 -15.06
C LYS A 137 -7.12 -7.26 -14.44
N GLU A 138 -7.05 -8.30 -15.27
CA GLU A 138 -6.88 -9.68 -14.76
C GLU A 138 -5.48 -9.88 -14.16
N ILE A 139 -4.55 -8.98 -14.41
CA ILE A 139 -3.17 -9.01 -13.87
C ILE A 139 -3.12 -9.06 -12.33
N ASN A 140 -4.09 -8.47 -11.66
CA ASN A 140 -4.18 -8.39 -10.20
C ASN A 140 -5.45 -9.05 -9.62
N ARG A 141 -6.00 -10.04 -10.34
CA ARG A 141 -7.25 -10.74 -9.96
C ARG A 141 -7.12 -12.25 -9.86
N THR A 142 -5.90 -12.76 -9.75
CA THR A 142 -5.64 -14.20 -9.63
C THR A 142 -6.48 -14.82 -8.51
N ASN A 143 -7.26 -15.84 -8.85
CA ASN A 143 -7.98 -16.64 -7.87
C ASN A 143 -7.03 -17.70 -7.28
N LEU A 144 -6.81 -17.65 -5.97
CA LEU A 144 -5.98 -18.62 -5.29
C LEU A 144 -6.77 -19.90 -5.00
N THR A 145 -6.19 -21.05 -5.38
CA THR A 145 -6.72 -22.36 -4.97
C THR A 145 -6.44 -22.63 -3.50
N THR A 146 -7.18 -23.54 -2.88
CA THR A 146 -6.97 -23.97 -1.50
C THR A 146 -5.51 -24.45 -1.27
N ALA A 147 -4.94 -25.17 -2.22
CA ALA A 147 -3.55 -25.61 -2.14
C ALA A 147 -2.55 -24.45 -2.13
N GLN A 148 -2.79 -23.42 -2.97
CA GLN A 148 -1.96 -22.20 -2.99
C GLN A 148 -2.09 -21.41 -1.68
N ILE A 149 -3.30 -21.32 -1.11
CA ILE A 149 -3.53 -20.68 0.18
C ILE A 149 -2.77 -21.42 1.28
N CYS A 150 -2.94 -22.75 1.39
CA CYS A 150 -2.25 -23.57 2.39
C CYS A 150 -0.72 -23.46 2.28
N SER A 151 -0.18 -23.53 1.07
CA SER A 151 1.24 -23.31 0.82
C SER A 151 1.68 -21.89 1.14
N GLY A 152 0.86 -20.90 0.77
CA GLY A 152 1.11 -19.48 1.02
C GLY A 152 1.24 -19.16 2.52
N LEU A 153 0.40 -19.75 3.36
CA LEU A 153 0.43 -19.55 4.83
C LEU A 153 1.75 -19.98 5.49
N SER A 154 2.54 -20.82 4.83
CA SER A 154 3.87 -21.23 5.32
C SER A 154 4.98 -20.23 4.99
N LYS A 155 4.77 -19.32 4.03
CA LYS A 155 5.77 -18.33 3.60
C LYS A 155 6.09 -17.32 4.72
N PRO A 156 7.38 -16.98 4.93
CA PRO A 156 7.77 -16.00 5.97
C PRO A 156 7.06 -14.66 5.84
N ILE A 157 6.98 -14.08 4.64
CA ILE A 157 6.30 -12.81 4.38
C ILE A 157 4.82 -12.82 4.77
N VAL A 158 4.10 -13.94 4.52
CA VAL A 158 2.69 -14.07 4.89
C VAL A 158 2.54 -14.14 6.41
N LYS A 159 3.39 -14.94 7.08
CA LYS A 159 3.39 -15.04 8.54
C LYS A 159 3.65 -13.68 9.20
N GLN A 160 4.65 -12.94 8.74
CA GLN A 160 4.99 -11.63 9.27
C GLN A 160 3.85 -10.61 9.04
N GLN A 161 3.22 -10.61 7.86
CA GLN A 161 2.03 -9.78 7.66
C GLN A 161 0.88 -10.17 8.60
N LEU A 162 0.64 -11.46 8.82
CA LEU A 162 -0.38 -11.93 9.78
C LEU A 162 -0.05 -11.51 11.22
N GLU A 163 1.22 -11.48 11.61
CA GLU A 163 1.66 -10.98 12.92
C GLU A 163 1.35 -9.48 13.07
N LEU A 164 1.66 -8.68 12.05
CA LEU A 164 1.30 -7.25 12.03
C LEU A 164 -0.22 -7.05 12.17
N LEU A 165 -1.03 -7.85 11.47
CA LEU A 165 -2.49 -7.77 11.55
C LEU A 165 -3.02 -8.23 12.92
N ARG A 166 -2.45 -9.27 13.52
CA ARG A 166 -2.77 -9.69 14.89
C ARG A 166 -2.45 -8.59 15.88
N PHE A 167 -1.27 -7.98 15.76
CA PHE A 167 -0.88 -6.84 16.60
C PHE A 167 -1.89 -5.70 16.48
N ARG A 168 -2.25 -5.30 15.26
CA ARG A 168 -3.26 -4.24 15.02
C ARG A 168 -4.61 -4.57 15.67
N ASN A 169 -5.05 -5.83 15.62
CA ASN A 169 -6.34 -6.25 16.12
C ASN A 169 -6.37 -6.47 17.65
N SER A 170 -5.23 -6.77 18.26
CA SER A 170 -5.16 -7.10 19.69
C SER A 170 -4.65 -5.95 20.56
N CYS A 171 -3.95 -4.97 20.01
CA CYS A 171 -3.38 -3.87 20.78
C CYS A 171 -4.44 -2.78 21.07
N PRO A 172 -4.76 -2.51 22.37
CA PRO A 172 -5.78 -1.53 22.74
C PRO A 172 -5.47 -0.10 22.29
N ALA A 173 -4.20 0.21 22.01
CA ALA A 173 -3.81 1.51 21.49
C ALA A 173 -4.50 1.88 20.17
N PHE A 174 -4.96 0.89 19.38
CA PHE A 174 -5.65 1.13 18.11
C PHE A 174 -7.18 1.24 18.30
N SER A 175 -7.61 2.16 19.11
CA SER A 175 -9.03 2.52 19.30
C SER A 175 -9.45 3.66 18.38
N GLU A 176 -10.74 3.82 18.15
CA GLU A 176 -11.29 4.99 17.43
C GLU A 176 -11.10 6.29 18.23
N GLU A 177 -11.00 6.18 19.57
CA GLU A 177 -10.78 7.31 20.50
C GLU A 177 -9.29 7.60 20.73
N SER A 178 -8.38 6.89 20.05
CA SER A 178 -6.95 7.06 20.26
C SER A 178 -6.45 8.43 19.80
N ARG A 179 -5.54 8.99 20.56
CA ARG A 179 -4.70 10.08 20.11
C ARG A 179 -3.64 9.52 19.16
N ILE A 180 -3.56 10.12 17.99
CA ILE A 180 -2.59 9.72 16.96
C ILE A 180 -1.63 10.89 16.73
N LYS A 181 -0.34 10.57 16.64
CA LYS A 181 0.72 11.51 16.26
C LYS A 181 1.50 10.92 15.10
N VAL A 182 1.90 11.77 14.18
CA VAL A 182 2.77 11.41 13.05
C VAL A 182 3.88 12.43 12.93
N SER A 183 5.06 11.99 12.56
CA SER A 183 6.20 12.84 12.20
C SER A 183 7.04 12.19 11.13
N SER A 184 7.73 13.01 10.34
CA SER A 184 8.68 12.55 9.32
C SER A 184 9.88 13.49 9.29
N GLU A 185 11.08 12.92 9.18
CA GLU A 185 12.32 13.65 9.02
C GLU A 185 13.22 12.85 8.05
N GLY A 186 13.39 13.37 6.83
CA GLY A 186 14.11 12.67 5.76
C GLY A 186 13.52 11.29 5.48
N SER A 187 14.33 10.23 5.65
CA SER A 187 13.90 8.85 5.48
C SER A 187 13.17 8.24 6.68
N GLN A 188 13.14 8.95 7.81
CA GLN A 188 12.48 8.45 9.01
C GLN A 188 11.01 8.88 9.03
N ILE A 189 10.11 7.96 9.35
CA ILE A 189 8.70 8.23 9.62
C ILE A 189 8.29 7.54 10.92
N CYS A 190 7.53 8.27 11.75
CA CYS A 190 7.08 7.76 13.04
C CYS A 190 5.57 7.97 13.18
N PHE A 191 4.87 6.92 13.60
CA PHE A 191 3.48 6.97 14.04
C PHE A 191 3.39 6.54 15.49
N VAL A 192 2.57 7.23 16.28
CA VAL A 192 2.28 6.88 17.67
C VAL A 192 0.78 6.90 17.89
N TRP A 193 0.24 5.81 18.39
CA TRP A 193 -1.14 5.68 18.83
C TRP A 193 -1.18 5.53 20.34
N GLU A 194 -1.99 6.33 21.03
CA GLU A 194 -2.12 6.35 22.49
C GLU A 194 -3.59 6.23 22.90
N HIS A 195 -3.93 5.24 23.70
CA HIS A 195 -5.27 5.06 24.25
C HIS A 195 -5.22 4.40 25.62
N GLN A 196 -5.85 5.01 26.64
CA GLN A 196 -6.00 4.47 28.01
C GLN A 196 -4.70 3.92 28.61
N GLY A 197 -3.58 4.64 28.44
CA GLY A 197 -2.27 4.21 28.96
C GLY A 197 -1.54 3.18 28.08
N CYS A 198 -2.17 2.67 27.03
CA CYS A 198 -1.51 1.82 26.05
C CYS A 198 -0.93 2.65 24.90
N THR A 199 0.26 2.28 24.44
CA THR A 199 0.94 2.93 23.31
C THR A 199 1.35 1.92 22.27
N ALA A 200 1.06 2.20 20.99
CA ALA A 200 1.64 1.51 19.84
C ALA A 200 2.47 2.52 19.04
N GLN A 201 3.69 2.16 18.72
CA GLN A 201 4.60 3.00 17.97
C GLN A 201 5.20 2.26 16.79
N LEU A 202 5.23 2.92 15.62
CA LEU A 202 6.00 2.53 14.46
C LEU A 202 7.09 3.58 14.25
N LYS A 203 8.34 3.15 14.24
CA LYS A 203 9.48 3.95 13.74
C LYS A 203 10.03 3.21 12.55
N ALA A 204 10.05 3.85 11.39
CA ALA A 204 10.49 3.20 10.17
C ALA A 204 11.49 4.05 9.40
N ASN A 205 12.45 3.40 8.77
CA ASN A 205 13.35 3.99 7.80
C ASN A 205 12.94 3.55 6.40
N LEU A 206 12.51 4.50 5.59
CA LEU A 206 11.99 4.28 4.24
C LEU A 206 13.07 3.87 3.23
N GLN A 207 14.36 4.17 3.52
CA GLN A 207 15.48 3.89 2.63
C GLN A 207 15.94 2.43 2.70
N ASP A 208 16.03 1.87 3.91
CA ASP A 208 16.45 0.48 4.15
C ASP A 208 15.31 -0.47 4.50
N CYS A 209 14.08 0.05 4.58
CA CYS A 209 12.85 -0.65 4.94
C CYS A 209 12.88 -1.30 6.33
N SER A 210 13.68 -0.78 7.27
CA SER A 210 13.66 -1.23 8.67
C SER A 210 12.52 -0.57 9.47
N TYR A 211 11.98 -1.29 10.47
CA TYR A 211 10.93 -0.77 11.36
C TYR A 211 10.86 -1.53 12.69
#